data_9f48316b2e0e2d49e64633b683269351
#
_entry.id   9f48316b2e0e2d49e64633b683269351
#
_cell.length_a   1.000
_cell.length_b   1.000
_cell.length_c   1.000
_cell.angle_alpha   90.00
_cell.angle_beta   90.00
_cell.angle_gamma   90.00
#
_symmetry.space_group_name_H-M   'P 1'
#
loop_
_entity.id
_entity.type
_entity.pdbx_description
1 polymer ?
#
loop_
_entity_poly.entity_id
_entity_poly.type
_entity_poly.pdbx_seq_one_letter_code
_entity_poly.pdbx_strand_id
1 'polypeptide(L)'
;MLNIVLFGPPGAGKGTQSEKLIEKYQLIHLSTGDLLRSEIAQRTELGMKAKLLMDKGELVPDEVVIGMIRSKLDQNKSTNGFIFDGFPRTAAQAEALDKLLSENNTAISCMLALEVDNEELTKRLLLRGKDSGRADDQNEDIIRNRIKEYNNKTAPLKDYYTSQRKFHAINGIGSVQEIFGALCSEIASIHQVI
;
A
#
# COMPACT_ATOMS: atom_id res chain seq x y z
N MET A 1 0.37 13.62 14.07
CA MET A 1 1.05 12.52 13.34
C MET A 1 0.30 12.31 12.04
N LEU A 2 0.99 12.31 10.90
CA LEU A 2 0.38 12.16 9.57
C LEU A 2 0.45 10.69 9.13
N ASN A 3 -0.68 9.99 9.16
CA ASN A 3 -0.75 8.57 8.78
C ASN A 3 -1.54 8.43 7.48
N ILE A 4 -0.86 8.02 6.40
CA ILE A 4 -1.42 7.93 5.06
C ILE A 4 -1.52 6.47 4.64
N VAL A 5 -2.68 6.04 4.17
CA VAL A 5 -2.80 4.80 3.39
C VAL A 5 -2.67 5.15 1.92
N LEU A 6 -1.60 4.70 1.26
CA LEU A 6 -1.45 4.82 -0.18
C LEU A 6 -2.07 3.60 -0.85
N PHE A 7 -3.20 3.83 -1.50
CA PHE A 7 -4.11 2.81 -2.00
C PHE A 7 -4.11 2.74 -3.52
N GLY A 8 -4.44 1.60 -4.06
CA GLY A 8 -4.55 1.40 -5.51
C GLY A 8 -4.07 0.02 -5.95
N PRO A 9 -4.45 -0.42 -7.16
CA PRO A 9 -4.10 -1.73 -7.68
C PRO A 9 -2.60 -1.92 -7.86
N PRO A 10 -2.13 -3.16 -8.04
CA PRO A 10 -0.77 -3.43 -8.49
C PRO A 10 -0.47 -2.64 -9.77
N GLY A 11 0.69 -2.01 -9.86
CA GLY A 11 1.08 -1.20 -11.03
C GLY A 11 0.60 0.26 -11.02
N ALA A 12 -0.21 0.70 -10.06
CA ALA A 12 -0.74 2.07 -10.00
C ALA A 12 0.31 3.16 -9.71
N GLY A 13 1.56 2.81 -9.39
CA GLY A 13 2.62 3.78 -9.11
C GLY A 13 2.82 4.12 -7.63
N LYS A 14 2.21 3.36 -6.71
CA LYS A 14 2.31 3.61 -5.26
C LYS A 14 3.75 3.75 -4.76
N GLY A 15 4.65 2.82 -5.12
CA GLY A 15 6.04 2.85 -4.67
C GLY A 15 6.76 4.14 -5.05
N THR A 16 6.62 4.57 -6.31
CA THR A 16 7.23 5.82 -6.80
C THR A 16 6.69 7.05 -6.07
N GLN A 17 5.39 7.07 -5.76
CA GLN A 17 4.78 8.19 -5.06
C GLN A 17 5.08 8.15 -3.55
N SER A 18 5.14 6.95 -2.94
CA SER A 18 5.51 6.83 -1.53
C SER A 18 6.91 7.35 -1.24
N GLU A 19 7.91 7.06 -2.09
CA GLU A 19 9.27 7.59 -1.95
C GLU A 19 9.28 9.12 -1.85
N LYS A 20 8.56 9.80 -2.75
CA LYS A 20 8.45 11.27 -2.75
C LYS A 20 7.69 11.83 -1.54
N LEU A 21 6.62 11.15 -1.11
CA LEU A 21 5.86 11.56 0.07
C LEU A 21 6.67 11.38 1.36
N ILE A 22 7.42 10.28 1.47
CA ILE A 22 8.34 10.02 2.59
C ILE A 22 9.38 11.12 2.70
N GLU A 23 10.03 11.48 1.60
CA GLU A 23 11.03 12.55 1.57
C GLU A 23 10.42 13.91 2.00
N LYS A 24 9.25 14.26 1.43
CA LYS A 24 8.62 15.56 1.69
C LYS A 24 8.08 15.71 3.12
N TYR A 25 7.44 14.66 3.64
CA TYR A 25 6.73 14.71 4.93
C TYR A 25 7.50 14.02 6.06
N GLN A 26 8.68 13.47 5.77
CA GLN A 26 9.53 12.74 6.75
C GLN A 26 8.76 11.61 7.43
N LEU A 27 8.07 10.77 6.62
CA LEU A 27 7.27 9.65 7.09
C LEU A 27 8.06 8.34 7.14
N ILE A 28 7.64 7.42 7.99
CA ILE A 28 8.14 6.05 7.98
C ILE A 28 7.37 5.23 6.95
N HIS A 29 8.08 4.57 6.03
CA HIS A 29 7.50 3.69 5.02
C HIS A 29 7.19 2.30 5.59
N LEU A 30 5.94 1.89 5.52
CA LEU A 30 5.48 0.55 5.87
C LEU A 30 4.91 -0.14 4.62
N SER A 31 5.81 -0.73 3.82
CA SER A 31 5.46 -1.51 2.63
C SER A 31 5.44 -3.00 2.98
N THR A 32 4.26 -3.60 3.05
CA THR A 32 4.13 -5.04 3.33
C THR A 32 4.75 -5.89 2.23
N GLY A 33 4.68 -5.44 0.98
CA GLY A 33 5.32 -6.12 -0.14
C GLY A 33 6.85 -6.16 0.00
N ASP A 34 7.47 -5.07 0.43
CA ASP A 34 8.93 -5.01 0.59
C ASP A 34 9.38 -5.76 1.84
N LEU A 35 8.62 -5.70 2.93
CA LEU A 35 8.88 -6.50 4.12
C LEU A 35 8.86 -8.00 3.81
N LEU A 36 7.83 -8.49 3.09
CA LEU A 36 7.74 -9.89 2.70
C LEU A 36 8.84 -10.30 1.71
N ARG A 37 9.20 -9.45 0.75
CA ARG A 37 10.32 -9.70 -0.16
C ARG A 37 11.67 -9.77 0.57
N SER A 38 11.85 -8.96 1.60
CA SER A 38 13.03 -9.04 2.47
C SER A 38 13.12 -10.38 3.20
N GLU A 39 11.99 -10.86 3.75
CA GLU A 39 11.91 -12.19 4.39
C GLU A 39 12.22 -13.32 3.40
N ILE A 40 11.73 -13.20 2.15
CA ILE A 40 12.02 -14.17 1.07
C ILE A 40 13.53 -14.17 0.74
N ALA A 41 14.13 -12.99 0.60
CA ALA A 41 15.55 -12.85 0.29
C ALA A 41 16.44 -13.44 1.40
N GLN A 42 16.04 -13.29 2.66
CA GLN A 42 16.71 -13.86 3.83
C GLN A 42 16.38 -15.35 4.05
N ARG A 43 15.50 -15.93 3.24
CA ARG A 43 15.07 -17.33 3.33
C ARG A 43 14.53 -17.72 4.72
N THR A 44 13.87 -16.80 5.40
CA THR A 44 13.19 -17.11 6.67
C THR A 44 12.04 -18.09 6.44
N GLU A 45 11.60 -18.77 7.49
CA GLU A 45 10.44 -19.68 7.41
C GLU A 45 9.19 -18.91 6.93
N LEU A 46 8.99 -17.69 7.43
CA LEU A 46 7.93 -16.78 6.98
C LEU A 46 8.08 -16.43 5.50
N GLY A 47 9.29 -16.06 5.07
CA GLY A 47 9.58 -15.71 3.68
C GLY A 47 9.29 -16.86 2.72
N MET A 48 9.67 -18.08 3.07
CA MET A 48 9.41 -19.26 2.24
C MET A 48 7.91 -19.57 2.11
N LYS A 49 7.13 -19.43 3.18
CA LYS A 49 5.67 -19.55 3.14
C LYS A 49 5.02 -18.45 2.32
N ALA A 50 5.44 -17.19 2.52
CA ALA A 50 4.94 -16.05 1.78
C ALA A 50 5.21 -16.17 0.27
N LYS A 51 6.39 -16.67 -0.11
CA LYS A 51 6.78 -16.88 -1.51
C LYS A 51 5.79 -17.77 -2.27
N LEU A 52 5.33 -18.87 -1.67
CA LEU A 52 4.38 -19.81 -2.30
C LEU A 52 3.05 -19.13 -2.68
N LEU A 53 2.61 -18.13 -1.91
CA LEU A 53 1.39 -17.37 -2.16
C LEU A 53 1.66 -16.23 -3.16
N MET A 54 2.73 -15.46 -2.93
CA MET A 54 3.08 -14.33 -3.76
C MET A 54 3.40 -14.72 -5.21
N ASP A 55 4.02 -15.89 -5.43
CA ASP A 55 4.31 -16.43 -6.76
C ASP A 55 3.03 -16.78 -7.55
N LYS A 56 1.90 -16.98 -6.85
CA LYS A 56 0.56 -17.18 -7.45
C LYS A 56 -0.25 -15.86 -7.55
N GLY A 57 0.28 -14.76 -7.02
CA GLY A 57 -0.43 -13.49 -6.92
C GLY A 57 -1.50 -13.45 -5.83
N GLU A 58 -1.41 -14.35 -4.85
CA GLU A 58 -2.32 -14.45 -3.70
C GLU A 58 -1.84 -13.58 -2.52
N LEU A 59 -2.75 -13.30 -1.57
CA LEU A 59 -2.41 -12.56 -0.35
C LEU A 59 -1.86 -13.50 0.72
N VAL A 60 -0.87 -13.00 1.48
CA VAL A 60 -0.38 -13.63 2.71
C VAL A 60 -1.44 -13.50 3.81
N PRO A 61 -1.62 -14.47 4.72
CA PRO A 61 -2.61 -14.42 5.80
C PRO A 61 -2.58 -13.14 6.63
N ASP A 62 -3.77 -12.65 6.99
CA ASP A 62 -3.93 -11.36 7.68
C ASP A 62 -3.15 -11.28 8.99
N GLU A 63 -3.14 -12.34 9.79
CA GLU A 63 -2.46 -12.37 11.09
C GLU A 63 -0.95 -12.12 10.96
N VAL A 64 -0.35 -12.66 9.89
CA VAL A 64 1.08 -12.51 9.60
C VAL A 64 1.38 -11.04 9.28
N VAL A 65 0.60 -10.46 8.37
CA VAL A 65 0.81 -9.10 7.90
C VAL A 65 0.54 -8.09 9.02
N ILE A 66 -0.53 -8.28 9.78
CA ILE A 66 -0.88 -7.46 10.96
C ILE A 66 0.24 -7.51 12.00
N GLY A 67 0.79 -8.69 12.28
CA GLY A 67 1.90 -8.85 13.20
C GLY A 67 3.15 -8.08 12.77
N MET A 68 3.47 -8.12 11.48
CA MET A 68 4.59 -7.34 10.91
C MET A 68 4.39 -5.84 11.08
N ILE A 69 3.19 -5.33 10.80
CA ILE A 69 2.85 -3.91 10.96
C ILE A 69 2.91 -3.50 12.42
N ARG A 70 2.35 -4.28 13.34
CA ARG A 70 2.44 -4.02 14.80
C ARG A 70 3.89 -3.86 15.23
N SER A 71 4.76 -4.81 14.88
CA SER A 71 6.18 -4.76 15.21
C SER A 71 6.87 -3.48 14.71
N LYS A 72 6.52 -3.04 13.50
CA LYS A 72 7.09 -1.81 12.92
C LYS A 72 6.57 -0.54 13.59
N LEU A 73 5.30 -0.49 13.97
CA LEU A 73 4.72 0.62 14.74
C LEU A 73 5.39 0.74 16.12
N ASP A 74 5.57 -0.37 16.81
CA ASP A 74 6.22 -0.41 18.14
C ASP A 74 7.67 0.05 18.11
N GLN A 75 8.39 -0.23 17.03
CA GLN A 75 9.78 0.20 16.84
C GLN A 75 9.92 1.69 16.48
N ASN A 76 8.85 2.37 16.08
CA ASN A 76 8.90 3.72 15.51
C ASN A 76 7.89 4.68 16.17
N LYS A 77 7.83 4.71 17.50
CA LYS A 77 6.84 5.53 18.25
C LYS A 77 7.06 7.04 18.13
N SER A 78 8.29 7.47 17.86
CA SER A 78 8.67 8.89 17.75
C SER A 78 8.88 9.26 16.27
N THR A 79 7.78 9.46 15.53
CA THR A 79 7.84 9.79 14.11
C THR A 79 6.82 10.88 13.76
N ASN A 80 7.02 11.56 12.64
CA ASN A 80 6.04 12.49 12.06
C ASN A 80 4.78 11.76 11.57
N GLY A 81 4.88 10.46 11.27
CA GLY A 81 3.79 9.62 10.82
C GLY A 81 4.26 8.47 9.94
N PHE A 82 3.30 7.76 9.39
CA PHE A 82 3.52 6.58 8.58
C PHE A 82 2.85 6.71 7.21
N ILE A 83 3.48 6.09 6.21
CA ILE A 83 2.83 5.79 4.94
C ILE A 83 2.71 4.27 4.79
N PHE A 84 1.47 3.79 4.73
CA PHE A 84 1.14 2.38 4.56
C PHE A 84 0.98 2.09 3.07
N ASP A 85 1.90 1.31 2.49
CA ASP A 85 1.86 0.88 1.10
C ASP A 85 1.58 -0.63 1.02
N GLY A 86 0.49 -0.98 0.35
CA GLY A 86 0.04 -2.36 0.25
C GLY A 86 -0.54 -2.95 1.53
N PHE A 87 -0.95 -2.10 2.46
CA PHE A 87 -1.68 -2.42 3.69
C PHE A 87 -2.58 -1.24 4.07
N PRO A 88 -3.84 -1.45 4.49
CA PRO A 88 -4.53 -2.75 4.54
C PRO A 88 -4.96 -3.24 3.13
N ARG A 89 -5.18 -4.55 2.99
CA ARG A 89 -5.72 -5.18 1.77
C ARG A 89 -7.03 -5.93 2.00
N THR A 90 -7.43 -6.13 3.24
CA THR A 90 -8.69 -6.75 3.63
C THR A 90 -9.38 -5.94 4.71
N ALA A 91 -10.69 -6.15 4.91
CA ALA A 91 -11.45 -5.49 5.97
C ALA A 91 -10.86 -5.79 7.36
N ALA A 92 -10.48 -7.04 7.61
CA ALA A 92 -9.85 -7.44 8.88
C ALA A 92 -8.53 -6.69 9.13
N GLN A 93 -7.72 -6.48 8.09
CA GLN A 93 -6.50 -5.67 8.19
C GLN A 93 -6.81 -4.19 8.46
N ALA A 94 -7.87 -3.63 7.86
CA ALA A 94 -8.25 -2.24 8.08
C ALA A 94 -8.71 -1.99 9.52
N GLU A 95 -9.56 -2.87 10.05
CA GLU A 95 -10.02 -2.82 11.44
C GLU A 95 -8.85 -2.99 12.42
N ALA A 96 -7.93 -3.93 12.13
CA ALA A 96 -6.73 -4.13 12.95
C ALA A 96 -5.81 -2.90 12.93
N LEU A 97 -5.64 -2.24 11.78
CA LEU A 97 -4.86 -1.02 11.66
C LEU A 97 -5.46 0.12 12.48
N ASP A 98 -6.77 0.35 12.37
CA ASP A 98 -7.46 1.39 13.15
C ASP A 98 -7.28 1.14 14.67
N LYS A 99 -7.39 -0.11 15.11
CA LYS A 99 -7.15 -0.48 16.51
C LYS A 99 -5.71 -0.23 16.94
N LEU A 100 -4.72 -0.67 16.15
CA LEU A 100 -3.29 -0.48 16.43
C LEU A 100 -2.91 1.00 16.55
N LEU A 101 -3.44 1.84 15.67
CA LEU A 101 -3.19 3.28 15.72
C LEU A 101 -3.90 3.93 16.91
N SER A 102 -5.12 3.53 17.23
CA SER A 102 -5.85 4.00 18.42
C SER A 102 -5.12 3.66 19.72
N GLU A 103 -4.55 2.46 19.85
CA GLU A 103 -3.69 2.05 20.99
C GLU A 103 -2.45 2.95 21.12
N ASN A 104 -2.02 3.60 20.04
CA ASN A 104 -0.92 4.57 20.00
C ASN A 104 -1.39 6.04 19.99
N ASN A 105 -2.64 6.32 20.37
CA ASN A 105 -3.25 7.66 20.41
C ASN A 105 -3.18 8.41 19.08
N THR A 106 -3.29 7.71 17.96
CA THR A 106 -3.31 8.27 16.61
C THR A 106 -4.34 7.55 15.74
N ALA A 107 -4.54 8.02 14.52
CA ALA A 107 -5.47 7.42 13.57
C ALA A 107 -4.96 7.60 12.13
N ILE A 108 -5.59 6.92 11.15
CA ILE A 108 -5.39 7.23 9.74
C ILE A 108 -5.90 8.65 9.46
N SER A 109 -5.05 9.47 8.87
CA SER A 109 -5.38 10.83 8.42
C SER A 109 -6.16 10.80 7.11
N CYS A 110 -5.70 10.02 6.15
CA CYS A 110 -6.36 9.84 4.85
C CYS A 110 -5.95 8.55 4.16
N MET A 111 -6.81 8.09 3.24
CA MET A 111 -6.50 7.11 2.22
C MET A 111 -6.44 7.81 0.86
N LEU A 112 -5.28 7.81 0.24
CA LEU A 112 -5.05 8.36 -1.09
C LEU A 112 -5.04 7.23 -2.11
N ALA A 113 -6.07 7.17 -2.96
CA ALA A 113 -6.30 6.07 -3.89
C ALA A 113 -5.89 6.46 -5.31
N LEU A 114 -4.85 5.83 -5.85
CA LEU A 114 -4.45 5.98 -7.25
C LEU A 114 -5.37 5.16 -8.14
N GLU A 115 -6.14 5.81 -8.99
CA GLU A 115 -7.04 5.18 -9.95
C GLU A 115 -6.37 5.07 -11.32
N VAL A 116 -6.26 3.85 -11.85
CA VAL A 116 -5.64 3.51 -13.14
C VAL A 116 -6.44 2.38 -13.77
N ASP A 117 -6.64 2.43 -15.09
CA ASP A 117 -7.34 1.35 -15.81
C ASP A 117 -6.51 0.05 -15.90
N ASN A 118 -7.20 -1.07 -16.12
CA ASN A 118 -6.58 -2.40 -16.08
C ASN A 118 -5.58 -2.64 -17.22
N GLU A 119 -5.77 -2.01 -18.40
CA GLU A 119 -4.86 -2.17 -19.53
C GLU A 119 -3.52 -1.48 -19.24
N GLU A 120 -3.59 -0.26 -18.75
CA GLU A 120 -2.40 0.50 -18.34
C GLU A 120 -1.67 -0.20 -17.18
N LEU A 121 -2.39 -0.76 -16.20
CA LEU A 121 -1.81 -1.53 -15.11
C LEU A 121 -1.01 -2.73 -15.60
N THR A 122 -1.61 -3.53 -16.50
CA THR A 122 -0.95 -4.71 -17.07
C THR A 122 0.33 -4.33 -17.80
N LYS A 123 0.28 -3.28 -18.62
CA LYS A 123 1.44 -2.75 -19.34
C LYS A 123 2.56 -2.30 -18.40
N ARG A 124 2.23 -1.54 -17.36
CA ARG A 124 3.20 -1.06 -16.35
C ARG A 124 3.84 -2.21 -15.58
N LEU A 125 3.07 -3.22 -15.23
CA LEU A 125 3.57 -4.38 -14.49
C LEU A 125 4.51 -5.23 -15.33
N LEU A 126 4.16 -5.51 -16.58
CA LEU A 126 5.04 -6.23 -17.52
C LEU A 126 6.35 -5.48 -17.78
N LEU A 127 6.28 -4.17 -17.94
CA LEU A 127 7.48 -3.34 -18.10
C LEU A 127 8.36 -3.42 -16.85
N ARG A 128 7.78 -3.24 -15.65
CA ARG A 128 8.50 -3.35 -14.39
C ARG A 128 9.14 -4.74 -14.20
N GLY A 129 8.44 -5.80 -14.61
CA GLY A 129 8.95 -7.17 -14.52
C GLY A 129 10.23 -7.39 -15.33
N LYS A 130 10.40 -6.67 -16.45
CA LYS A 130 11.63 -6.73 -17.26
C LYS A 130 12.84 -6.12 -16.53
N ASP A 131 12.61 -5.02 -15.80
CA ASP A 131 13.68 -4.22 -15.22
C ASP A 131 13.99 -4.62 -13.76
N SER A 132 12.96 -4.97 -12.99
CA SER A 132 13.09 -5.20 -11.53
C SER A 132 13.37 -6.64 -11.12
N GLY A 133 13.28 -7.60 -12.06
CA GLY A 133 13.43 -9.03 -11.76
C GLY A 133 12.34 -9.62 -10.84
N ARG A 134 11.23 -8.89 -10.57
CA ARG A 134 10.11 -9.38 -9.75
C ARG A 134 9.40 -10.53 -10.47
N ALA A 135 9.43 -11.73 -9.91
CA ALA A 135 8.81 -12.91 -10.49
C ALA A 135 7.29 -12.75 -10.68
N ASP A 136 6.63 -12.06 -9.76
CA ASP A 136 5.19 -11.79 -9.78
C ASP A 136 4.75 -10.73 -10.83
N ASP A 137 5.68 -10.12 -11.54
CA ASP A 137 5.43 -9.18 -12.64
C ASP A 137 5.86 -9.74 -14.03
N GLN A 138 6.41 -10.95 -14.09
CA GLN A 138 6.94 -11.53 -15.33
C GLN A 138 5.92 -12.40 -16.10
N ASN A 139 4.80 -12.73 -15.47
CA ASN A 139 3.76 -13.58 -16.03
C ASN A 139 2.42 -12.87 -16.02
N GLU A 140 1.80 -12.75 -17.20
CA GLU A 140 0.53 -12.04 -17.38
C GLU A 140 -0.61 -12.69 -16.59
N ASP A 141 -0.66 -14.01 -16.45
CA ASP A 141 -1.68 -14.71 -15.67
C ASP A 141 -1.57 -14.36 -14.17
N ILE A 142 -0.36 -14.27 -13.66
CA ILE A 142 -0.10 -13.84 -12.28
C ILE A 142 -0.52 -12.38 -12.09
N ILE A 143 -0.19 -11.51 -13.04
CA ILE A 143 -0.60 -10.10 -13.03
C ILE A 143 -2.13 -9.99 -13.02
N ARG A 144 -2.83 -10.71 -13.88
CA ARG A 144 -4.29 -10.74 -13.92
C ARG A 144 -4.90 -11.26 -12.61
N ASN A 145 -4.30 -12.30 -12.04
CA ASN A 145 -4.74 -12.80 -10.73
C ASN A 145 -4.56 -11.75 -9.62
N ARG A 146 -3.45 -11.03 -9.58
CA ARG A 146 -3.22 -9.94 -8.61
C ARG A 146 -4.23 -8.80 -8.75
N ILE A 147 -4.57 -8.43 -9.97
CA ILE A 147 -5.62 -7.42 -10.23
C ILE A 147 -6.98 -7.94 -9.77
N LYS A 148 -7.29 -9.20 -10.04
CA LYS A 148 -8.53 -9.87 -9.56
C LYS A 148 -8.60 -9.92 -8.03
N GLU A 149 -7.53 -10.34 -7.36
CA GLU A 149 -7.44 -10.35 -5.89
C GLU A 149 -7.62 -8.94 -5.31
N TYR A 150 -7.00 -7.93 -5.92
CA TYR A 150 -7.20 -6.54 -5.53
C TYR A 150 -8.68 -6.13 -5.65
N ASN A 151 -9.32 -6.38 -6.80
CA ASN A 151 -10.71 -6.01 -7.03
C ASN A 151 -11.66 -6.70 -6.06
N ASN A 152 -11.41 -7.97 -5.74
CA ASN A 152 -12.28 -8.76 -4.88
C ASN A 152 -12.11 -8.47 -3.38
N LYS A 153 -10.88 -8.28 -2.92
CA LYS A 153 -10.57 -8.21 -1.48
C LYS A 153 -10.18 -6.81 -1.01
N THR A 154 -9.55 -6.01 -1.88
CA THR A 154 -8.94 -4.76 -1.50
C THR A 154 -9.76 -3.54 -1.94
N ALA A 155 -10.27 -3.53 -3.17
CA ALA A 155 -11.09 -2.42 -3.66
C ALA A 155 -12.30 -2.08 -2.76
N PRO A 156 -12.97 -3.05 -2.10
CA PRO A 156 -14.06 -2.74 -1.16
C PRO A 156 -13.67 -1.88 0.05
N LEU A 157 -12.39 -1.77 0.38
CA LEU A 157 -11.91 -0.86 1.44
C LEU A 157 -12.17 0.61 1.14
N LYS A 158 -12.44 0.96 -0.12
CA LYS A 158 -12.93 2.29 -0.51
C LYS A 158 -14.14 2.69 0.34
N ASP A 159 -15.12 1.82 0.47
CA ASP A 159 -16.34 2.11 1.22
C ASP A 159 -16.07 2.24 2.73
N TYR A 160 -15.16 1.41 3.26
CA TYR A 160 -14.74 1.47 4.66
C TYR A 160 -14.13 2.84 5.02
N TYR A 161 -13.23 3.38 4.19
CA TYR A 161 -12.62 4.68 4.45
C TYR A 161 -13.48 5.87 3.99
N THR A 162 -14.39 5.68 3.04
CA THR A 162 -15.40 6.68 2.66
C THR A 162 -16.38 6.94 3.81
N SER A 163 -16.81 5.90 4.52
CA SER A 163 -17.68 6.03 5.70
C SER A 163 -17.03 6.85 6.82
N GLN A 164 -15.70 6.83 6.88
CA GLN A 164 -14.89 7.60 7.82
C GLN A 164 -14.49 9.00 7.28
N ARG A 165 -14.91 9.38 6.07
CA ARG A 165 -14.54 10.63 5.38
C ARG A 165 -13.03 10.78 5.16
N LYS A 166 -12.32 9.66 4.96
CA LYS A 166 -10.87 9.60 4.80
C LYS A 166 -10.43 9.20 3.38
N PHE A 167 -11.36 8.83 2.51
CA PHE A 167 -11.08 8.37 1.15
C PHE A 167 -10.97 9.53 0.17
N HIS A 168 -9.86 9.60 -0.59
CA HIS A 168 -9.60 10.58 -1.63
C HIS A 168 -9.09 9.89 -2.89
N ALA A 169 -9.82 10.01 -4.00
CA ALA A 169 -9.45 9.44 -5.28
C ALA A 169 -8.50 10.39 -6.03
N ILE A 170 -7.41 9.83 -6.55
CA ILE A 170 -6.39 10.57 -7.32
C ILE A 170 -6.23 9.89 -8.67
N ASN A 171 -6.27 10.66 -9.76
CA ASN A 171 -5.95 10.13 -11.07
C ASN A 171 -4.49 9.64 -11.12
N GLY A 172 -4.30 8.34 -11.31
CA GLY A 172 -2.99 7.70 -11.38
C GLY A 172 -2.38 7.67 -12.80
N ILE A 173 -2.98 8.41 -13.75
CA ILE A 173 -2.52 8.57 -15.13
C ILE A 173 -1.94 9.98 -15.29
N GLY A 174 -0.75 10.07 -15.85
CA GLY A 174 0.00 11.31 -16.02
C GLY A 174 1.47 11.14 -15.65
N SER A 175 2.19 12.22 -15.60
CA SER A 175 3.59 12.23 -15.16
C SER A 175 3.68 11.99 -13.65
N VAL A 176 4.81 11.46 -13.20
CA VAL A 176 5.09 11.25 -11.78
C VAL A 176 4.91 12.54 -10.97
N GLN A 177 5.28 13.69 -11.55
CA GLN A 177 5.22 14.98 -10.88
C GLN A 177 3.79 15.54 -10.77
N GLU A 178 2.96 15.35 -11.78
CA GLU A 178 1.55 15.76 -11.73
C GLU A 178 0.79 14.96 -10.67
N ILE A 179 0.98 13.64 -10.63
CA ILE A 179 0.37 12.76 -9.63
C ILE A 179 0.84 13.15 -8.22
N PHE A 180 2.14 13.39 -8.05
CA PHE A 180 2.70 13.84 -6.77
C PHE A 180 2.12 15.20 -6.33
N GLY A 181 1.96 16.14 -7.25
CA GLY A 181 1.31 17.43 -6.98
C GLY A 181 -0.13 17.27 -6.49
N ALA A 182 -0.92 16.41 -7.15
CA ALA A 182 -2.28 16.11 -6.74
C ALA A 182 -2.36 15.48 -5.34
N LEU A 183 -1.48 14.50 -5.05
CA LEU A 183 -1.37 13.91 -3.71
C LEU A 183 -1.06 14.95 -2.64
N CYS A 184 -0.09 15.84 -2.91
CA CYS A 184 0.28 16.89 -1.97
C CYS A 184 -0.85 17.91 -1.73
N SER A 185 -1.61 18.26 -2.77
CA SER A 185 -2.74 19.17 -2.67
C SER A 185 -3.83 18.59 -1.77
N GLU A 186 -4.10 17.29 -1.90
CA GLU A 186 -5.07 16.57 -1.07
C GLU A 186 -4.63 16.53 0.40
N ILE A 187 -3.37 16.20 0.66
CA ILE A 187 -2.82 16.22 2.02
C ILE A 187 -2.92 17.61 2.66
N ALA A 188 -2.63 18.67 1.89
CA ALA A 188 -2.72 20.04 2.38
C ALA A 188 -4.17 20.44 2.73
N SER A 189 -5.16 20.00 1.95
CA SER A 189 -6.58 20.29 2.22
C SER A 189 -7.05 19.66 3.54
N ILE A 190 -6.57 18.46 3.86
CA ILE A 190 -6.91 17.75 5.09
C ILE A 190 -6.33 18.46 6.33
N HIS A 191 -5.09 18.98 6.22
CA HIS A 191 -4.45 19.70 7.32
C HIS A 191 -5.06 21.07 7.62
N GLN A 192 -5.82 21.66 6.69
CA GLN A 192 -6.51 22.93 6.92
C GLN A 192 -7.85 22.77 7.66
N VAL A 193 -8.34 21.53 7.82
CA VAL A 193 -9.64 21.20 8.43
C VAL A 193 -9.49 20.73 9.88
N ILE A 194 -8.25 20.55 10.35
CA ILE A 194 -7.90 20.16 11.73
C ILE A 194 -7.36 21.41 12.45
#